data_53fa9e04c6d4cabf8b2506d96b3cced3
#
_entry.id   53fa9e04c6d4cabf8b2506d96b3cced3
#
_cell.length_a   1.000
_cell.length_b   1.000
_cell.length_c   1.000
_cell.angle_alpha   90.00
_cell.angle_beta   90.00
_cell.angle_gamma   90.00
#
_symmetry.space_group_name_H-M   'P 1'
#
loop_
_entity.id
_entity.type
_entity.pdbx_description
1 polymer ?
#
loop_
_entity_poly.entity_id
_entity_poly.type
_entity_poly.pdbx_seq_one_letter_code
_entity_poly.pdbx_strand_id
1 'polypeptide(L)'
;MFVLRATHNMPKDKKFVGQPILSQVFSCVPSKIIDNCSKRYNSNRYYKKIPVRVHLISLLYGVFSYCNGLREICEGMLGCEGKLVHLGLEKAPARSTLSDANTNRSYLVFEAIYFELLKKYHSFISDSRLKGLSIRNLKIIDSTTIRLFSDIMRGVGRNPLESSRKKGGIKVHPLMDAFSGVTEFMRITQAKEHDRKFLYHIKLPSKSFIVFDKGYNLYAQ
;
A
#
# COMPACT_ATOMS: atom_id res chain seq x y z
N MET A 1 -14.69 0.97 21.19
CA MET A 1 -14.33 -0.36 20.67
C MET A 1 -15.49 -0.84 19.80
N PHE A 2 -15.43 -0.52 18.50
CA PHE A 2 -16.51 -0.86 17.56
C PHE A 2 -16.19 -2.20 16.91
N VAL A 3 -17.02 -3.19 17.20
CA VAL A 3 -16.98 -4.51 16.53
C VAL A 3 -17.72 -4.38 15.20
N LEU A 4 -16.98 -4.40 14.09
CA LEU A 4 -17.53 -4.47 12.75
C LEU A 4 -18.24 -5.83 12.56
N ARG A 5 -19.57 -5.83 12.59
CA ARG A 5 -20.38 -6.95 12.07
C ARG A 5 -20.41 -6.85 10.55
N ALA A 6 -19.45 -7.48 9.89
CA ALA A 6 -19.59 -7.80 8.48
C ALA A 6 -20.56 -9.00 8.37
N THR A 7 -21.80 -8.74 8.01
CA THR A 7 -22.74 -9.79 7.61
C THR A 7 -22.36 -10.29 6.20
N HIS A 8 -21.29 -11.06 6.13
CA HIS A 8 -21.03 -11.91 4.98
C HIS A 8 -21.41 -13.30 5.40
N ASN A 9 -22.34 -13.93 4.66
CA ASN A 9 -22.76 -15.33 4.87
C ASN A 9 -21.53 -16.24 4.68
N MET A 10 -20.77 -16.40 5.76
CA MET A 10 -19.77 -17.47 5.84
C MET A 10 -20.47 -18.77 6.14
N PRO A 11 -20.11 -19.87 5.49
CA PRO A 11 -20.63 -21.19 5.84
C PRO A 11 -20.43 -21.41 7.34
N LYS A 12 -21.47 -21.85 8.03
CA LYS A 12 -21.51 -22.00 9.49
C LYS A 12 -20.42 -22.91 10.08
N ASP A 13 -19.76 -23.72 9.24
CA ASP A 13 -18.81 -24.75 9.65
C ASP A 13 -17.35 -24.28 9.81
N LYS A 14 -17.07 -22.98 9.65
CA LYS A 14 -15.73 -22.41 9.79
C LYS A 14 -15.63 -21.34 10.88
N LYS A 15 -16.27 -21.54 12.01
CA LYS A 15 -15.97 -20.77 13.22
C LYS A 15 -14.65 -21.26 13.80
N PHE A 16 -13.53 -20.84 13.23
CA PHE A 16 -12.23 -21.07 13.82
C PHE A 16 -12.01 -20.07 14.95
N VAL A 17 -12.13 -20.53 16.18
CA VAL A 17 -11.55 -19.88 17.34
C VAL A 17 -10.05 -19.82 17.05
N GLY A 18 -9.49 -18.61 16.91
CA GLY A 18 -8.05 -18.42 16.63
C GLY A 18 -7.66 -18.16 15.17
N GLN A 19 -8.59 -17.70 14.33
CA GLN A 19 -8.23 -17.27 12.97
C GLN A 19 -7.20 -16.12 13.03
N PRO A 20 -6.04 -16.23 12.32
CA PRO A 20 -5.02 -15.21 12.32
C PRO A 20 -5.56 -13.82 11.90
N ILE A 21 -5.11 -12.76 12.55
CA ILE A 21 -5.54 -11.37 12.25
C ILE A 21 -5.35 -11.04 10.78
N LEU A 22 -4.21 -11.44 10.20
CA LEU A 22 -3.93 -11.23 8.78
C LEU A 22 -5.00 -11.87 7.87
N SER A 23 -5.49 -13.07 8.23
CA SER A 23 -6.57 -13.72 7.48
C SER A 23 -7.87 -12.92 7.56
N GLN A 24 -8.18 -12.35 8.72
CA GLN A 24 -9.37 -11.50 8.89
C GLN A 24 -9.23 -10.20 8.07
N VAL A 25 -8.08 -9.56 8.11
CA VAL A 25 -7.79 -8.37 7.28
C VAL A 25 -7.89 -8.71 5.81
N PHE A 26 -7.27 -9.83 5.40
CA PHE A 26 -7.28 -10.23 3.99
C PHE A 26 -8.68 -10.63 3.49
N SER A 27 -9.57 -11.05 4.36
CA SER A 27 -10.97 -11.33 4.01
C SER A 27 -11.73 -10.08 3.53
N CYS A 28 -11.25 -8.89 3.90
CA CYS A 28 -11.77 -7.61 3.40
C CYS A 28 -11.36 -7.34 1.95
N VAL A 29 -10.41 -8.09 1.39
CA VAL A 29 -9.97 -7.96 0.00
C VAL A 29 -10.66 -9.01 -0.86
N PRO A 30 -11.72 -8.67 -1.64
CA PRO A 30 -12.44 -9.64 -2.43
C PRO A 30 -11.57 -10.27 -3.51
N SER A 31 -11.59 -11.59 -3.61
CA SER A 31 -10.86 -12.32 -4.66
C SER A 31 -11.19 -11.82 -6.06
N LYS A 32 -12.47 -11.48 -6.31
CA LYS A 32 -12.93 -10.94 -7.60
C LYS A 32 -12.18 -9.66 -8.02
N ILE A 33 -11.86 -8.77 -7.08
CA ILE A 33 -11.07 -7.55 -7.37
C ILE A 33 -9.66 -7.93 -7.80
N ILE A 34 -9.00 -8.83 -7.04
CA ILE A 34 -7.66 -9.30 -7.38
C ILE A 34 -7.65 -9.97 -8.76
N ASP A 35 -8.61 -10.84 -9.03
CA ASP A 35 -8.69 -11.59 -10.28
C ASP A 35 -8.93 -10.66 -11.47
N ASN A 36 -9.84 -9.69 -11.36
CA ASN A 36 -10.12 -8.71 -12.40
C ASN A 36 -8.90 -7.83 -12.70
N CYS A 37 -8.23 -7.32 -11.67
CA CYS A 37 -7.01 -6.54 -11.84
C CYS A 37 -5.88 -7.39 -12.43
N SER A 38 -5.72 -8.63 -11.96
CA SER A 38 -4.71 -9.55 -12.48
C SER A 38 -4.91 -9.85 -13.96
N LYS A 39 -6.15 -10.03 -14.40
CA LYS A 39 -6.51 -10.22 -15.82
C LYS A 39 -6.24 -8.96 -16.64
N ARG A 40 -6.67 -7.79 -16.16
CA ARG A 40 -6.48 -6.49 -16.84
C ARG A 40 -5.01 -6.21 -17.17
N TYR A 41 -4.11 -6.55 -16.24
CA TYR A 41 -2.67 -6.30 -16.40
C TYR A 41 -1.87 -7.54 -16.81
N ASN A 42 -2.50 -8.66 -17.14
CA ASN A 42 -1.84 -9.95 -17.44
C ASN A 42 -0.80 -10.36 -16.38
N SER A 43 -1.02 -9.97 -15.11
CA SER A 43 -0.01 -10.03 -14.07
C SER A 43 0.26 -11.43 -13.52
N ASN A 44 -0.54 -12.42 -13.89
CA ASN A 44 -0.31 -13.84 -13.57
C ASN A 44 0.40 -14.60 -14.70
N ARG A 45 0.60 -13.97 -15.87
CA ARG A 45 1.33 -14.58 -16.97
C ARG A 45 2.78 -14.82 -16.54
N TYR A 46 3.28 -16.02 -16.73
CA TYR A 46 4.61 -16.50 -16.31
C TYR A 46 4.85 -16.67 -14.81
N TYR A 47 3.86 -16.37 -13.93
CA TYR A 47 3.98 -16.46 -12.47
C TYR A 47 3.14 -17.58 -11.86
N LYS A 48 3.26 -18.83 -12.40
CA LYS A 48 2.46 -19.98 -11.96
C LYS A 48 2.59 -20.28 -10.46
N LYS A 49 3.81 -20.15 -9.90
CA LYS A 49 4.08 -20.46 -8.48
C LYS A 49 3.71 -19.33 -7.52
N ILE A 50 3.58 -18.10 -8.02
CA ILE A 50 3.30 -16.92 -7.20
C ILE A 50 2.29 -15.98 -7.91
N PRO A 51 1.01 -16.36 -7.98
CA PRO A 51 -0.05 -15.48 -8.47
C PRO A 51 -0.08 -14.15 -7.72
N VAL A 52 -0.73 -13.13 -8.28
CA VAL A 52 -0.87 -11.79 -7.65
C VAL A 52 -1.41 -11.89 -6.22
N ARG A 53 -2.37 -12.81 -5.98
CA ARG A 53 -2.91 -13.05 -4.65
C ARG A 53 -1.84 -13.47 -3.65
N VAL A 54 -1.00 -14.44 -3.99
CA VAL A 54 0.09 -14.93 -3.11
C VAL A 54 1.10 -13.82 -2.87
N HIS A 55 1.46 -13.06 -3.92
CA HIS A 55 2.39 -11.94 -3.80
C HIS A 55 1.83 -10.84 -2.88
N LEU A 56 0.56 -10.45 -3.05
CA LEU A 56 -0.09 -9.45 -2.20
C LEU A 56 -0.14 -9.90 -0.74
N ILE A 57 -0.51 -11.16 -0.46
CA ILE A 57 -0.51 -11.70 0.91
C ILE A 57 0.89 -11.64 1.52
N SER A 58 1.92 -12.01 0.75
CA SER A 58 3.30 -12.00 1.24
C SER A 58 3.76 -10.60 1.60
N LEU A 59 3.46 -9.59 0.77
CA LEU A 59 3.80 -8.21 1.05
C LEU A 59 3.03 -7.67 2.27
N LEU A 60 1.73 -7.96 2.38
CA LEU A 60 0.94 -7.58 3.55
C LEU A 60 1.44 -8.26 4.83
N TYR A 61 1.81 -9.55 4.75
CA TYR A 61 2.46 -10.24 5.87
C TYR A 61 3.72 -9.49 6.30
N GLY A 62 4.57 -9.09 5.34
CA GLY A 62 5.78 -8.32 5.64
C GLY A 62 5.51 -6.99 6.36
N VAL A 63 4.48 -6.26 5.90
CA VAL A 63 4.08 -4.98 6.52
C VAL A 63 3.55 -5.21 7.94
N PHE A 64 2.63 -6.14 8.15
CA PHE A 64 2.01 -6.38 9.45
C PHE A 64 2.93 -7.07 10.46
N SER A 65 3.94 -7.79 9.98
CA SER A 65 4.94 -8.46 10.83
C SER A 65 6.23 -7.66 10.98
N TYR A 66 6.27 -6.43 10.45
CA TYR A 66 7.44 -5.53 10.50
C TYR A 66 8.72 -6.17 9.94
N CYS A 67 8.60 -6.99 8.88
CA CYS A 67 9.74 -7.63 8.25
C CYS A 67 10.62 -6.61 7.51
N ASN A 68 11.94 -6.71 7.67
CA ASN A 68 12.90 -5.80 7.01
C ASN A 68 13.23 -6.20 5.56
N GLY A 69 12.82 -7.39 5.13
CA GLY A 69 13.08 -7.83 3.76
C GLY A 69 12.42 -9.16 3.39
N LEU A 70 12.57 -9.54 2.10
CA LEU A 70 11.92 -10.72 1.55
C LEU A 70 12.34 -12.03 2.22
N ARG A 71 13.54 -12.10 2.80
CA ARG A 71 14.00 -13.28 3.55
C ARG A 71 13.13 -13.49 4.77
N GLU A 72 12.98 -12.44 5.60
CA GLU A 72 12.18 -12.50 6.82
C GLU A 72 10.71 -12.80 6.52
N ILE A 73 10.17 -12.26 5.42
CA ILE A 73 8.82 -12.57 4.97
C ILE A 73 8.67 -14.08 4.71
N CYS A 74 9.58 -14.67 3.93
CA CYS A 74 9.50 -16.07 3.57
C CYS A 74 9.73 -17.00 4.77
N GLU A 75 10.69 -16.68 5.64
CA GLU A 75 10.99 -17.45 6.86
C GLU A 75 9.83 -17.36 7.86
N GLY A 76 9.29 -16.16 8.07
CA GLY A 76 8.14 -15.97 8.94
C GLY A 76 6.88 -16.66 8.44
N MET A 77 6.62 -16.61 7.14
CA MET A 77 5.49 -17.36 6.53
C MET A 77 5.72 -18.87 6.62
N LEU A 78 6.95 -19.36 6.47
CA LEU A 78 7.26 -20.77 6.65
C LEU A 78 7.00 -21.21 8.10
N GLY A 79 7.36 -20.40 9.09
CA GLY A 79 7.03 -20.65 10.50
C GLY A 79 5.53 -20.68 10.81
N CYS A 80 4.70 -20.15 9.89
CA CYS A 80 3.24 -20.16 9.98
C CYS A 80 2.60 -21.27 9.09
N GLU A 81 3.34 -22.26 8.60
CA GLU A 81 2.90 -23.18 7.56
C GLU A 81 1.53 -23.80 7.82
N GLY A 82 1.25 -24.32 9.01
CA GLY A 82 -0.06 -24.89 9.37
C GLY A 82 -1.22 -23.88 9.39
N LYS A 83 -0.95 -22.57 9.38
CA LYS A 83 -1.95 -21.49 9.40
C LYS A 83 -2.14 -20.81 8.04
N LEU A 84 -1.30 -21.11 7.06
CA LEU A 84 -1.36 -20.49 5.72
C LEU A 84 -2.65 -20.85 4.98
N VAL A 85 -3.24 -22.01 5.28
CA VAL A 85 -4.53 -22.43 4.72
C VAL A 85 -5.63 -21.41 4.98
N HIS A 86 -5.60 -20.68 6.10
CA HIS A 86 -6.57 -19.62 6.41
C HIS A 86 -6.44 -18.40 5.47
N LEU A 87 -5.31 -18.26 4.81
CA LEU A 87 -5.05 -17.25 3.78
C LEU A 87 -5.32 -17.79 2.37
N GLY A 88 -5.71 -19.06 2.25
CA GLY A 88 -5.87 -19.76 0.99
C GLY A 88 -4.53 -20.05 0.30
N LEU A 89 -3.47 -20.24 1.08
CA LEU A 89 -2.15 -20.61 0.61
C LEU A 89 -1.84 -22.06 1.01
N GLU A 90 -1.35 -22.86 0.06
CA GLU A 90 -0.92 -24.23 0.32
C GLU A 90 0.43 -24.29 1.02
N LYS A 91 1.32 -23.36 0.67
CA LYS A 91 2.68 -23.27 1.20
C LYS A 91 3.23 -21.85 1.18
N ALA A 92 4.26 -21.62 1.97
CA ALA A 92 5.03 -20.37 1.92
C ALA A 92 5.76 -20.21 0.58
N PRO A 93 5.85 -18.99 0.03
CA PRO A 93 6.59 -18.74 -1.18
C PRO A 93 8.10 -18.90 -0.97
N ALA A 94 8.80 -19.49 -1.93
CA ALA A 94 10.26 -19.51 -1.91
C ALA A 94 10.80 -18.09 -2.15
N ARG A 95 11.89 -17.73 -1.44
CA ARG A 95 12.50 -16.40 -1.51
C ARG A 95 12.88 -15.98 -2.94
N SER A 96 13.51 -16.88 -3.71
CA SER A 96 13.86 -16.59 -5.10
C SER A 96 12.64 -16.24 -5.94
N THR A 97 11.60 -17.07 -5.84
CA THR A 97 10.36 -16.86 -6.60
C THR A 97 9.65 -15.55 -6.20
N LEU A 98 9.63 -15.22 -4.89
CA LEU A 98 9.07 -13.95 -4.41
C LEU A 98 9.92 -12.76 -4.88
N SER A 99 11.25 -12.88 -4.88
CA SER A 99 12.18 -11.86 -5.38
C SER A 99 11.98 -11.60 -6.87
N ASP A 100 11.90 -12.66 -7.67
CA ASP A 100 11.67 -12.54 -9.12
C ASP A 100 10.31 -11.88 -9.42
N ALA A 101 9.27 -12.27 -8.68
CA ALA A 101 7.96 -11.65 -8.83
C ALA A 101 7.98 -10.17 -8.41
N ASN A 102 8.69 -9.83 -7.35
CA ASN A 102 8.80 -8.45 -6.85
C ASN A 102 9.60 -7.55 -7.82
N THR A 103 10.59 -8.12 -8.50
CA THR A 103 11.41 -7.39 -9.49
C THR A 103 10.68 -7.18 -10.82
N ASN A 104 9.98 -8.21 -11.30
CA ASN A 104 9.51 -8.23 -12.68
C ASN A 104 8.01 -7.94 -12.84
N ARG A 105 7.19 -8.09 -11.76
CA ARG A 105 5.76 -7.82 -11.85
C ARG A 105 5.51 -6.31 -11.82
N SER A 106 4.67 -5.83 -12.74
CA SER A 106 4.25 -4.44 -12.74
C SER A 106 3.52 -4.07 -11.45
N TYR A 107 3.90 -2.95 -10.83
CA TYR A 107 3.23 -2.40 -9.65
C TYR A 107 1.78 -1.95 -9.94
N LEU A 108 1.44 -1.67 -11.20
CA LEU A 108 0.13 -1.17 -11.62
C LEU A 108 -1.03 -2.10 -11.22
N VAL A 109 -0.76 -3.41 -11.09
CA VAL A 109 -1.80 -4.33 -10.62
C VAL A 109 -2.16 -4.07 -9.15
N PHE A 110 -1.19 -3.77 -8.31
CA PHE A 110 -1.41 -3.45 -6.89
C PHE A 110 -2.07 -2.09 -6.72
N GLU A 111 -1.65 -1.11 -7.52
CA GLU A 111 -2.28 0.20 -7.60
C GLU A 111 -3.76 0.07 -7.99
N ALA A 112 -4.07 -0.70 -9.03
CA ALA A 112 -5.44 -0.94 -9.44
C ALA A 112 -6.27 -1.65 -8.36
N ILE A 113 -5.71 -2.65 -7.66
CA ILE A 113 -6.37 -3.31 -6.53
C ILE A 113 -6.69 -2.28 -5.44
N TYR A 114 -5.77 -1.39 -5.10
CA TYR A 114 -5.96 -0.34 -4.12
C TYR A 114 -7.15 0.57 -4.49
N PHE A 115 -7.18 1.10 -5.71
CA PHE A 115 -8.26 1.99 -6.14
C PHE A 115 -9.62 1.28 -6.25
N GLU A 116 -9.67 0.04 -6.66
CA GLU A 116 -10.91 -0.75 -6.66
C GLU A 116 -11.42 -1.02 -5.23
N LEU A 117 -10.53 -1.21 -4.26
CA LEU A 117 -10.89 -1.31 -2.84
C LEU A 117 -11.41 0.03 -2.31
N LEU A 118 -10.75 1.14 -2.61
CA LEU A 118 -11.24 2.48 -2.25
C LEU A 118 -12.64 2.72 -2.78
N LYS A 119 -12.87 2.42 -4.07
CA LYS A 119 -14.18 2.55 -4.70
C LYS A 119 -15.24 1.70 -4.00
N LYS A 120 -14.88 0.46 -3.66
CA LYS A 120 -15.79 -0.47 -2.99
C LYS A 120 -16.20 0.00 -1.59
N TYR A 121 -15.24 0.55 -0.84
CA TYR A 121 -15.45 0.95 0.55
C TYR A 121 -15.70 2.45 0.73
N HIS A 122 -15.87 3.19 -0.36
CA HIS A 122 -16.03 4.64 -0.34
C HIS A 122 -17.19 5.11 0.55
N SER A 123 -18.35 4.49 0.48
CA SER A 123 -19.51 4.83 1.33
C SER A 123 -19.19 4.65 2.80
N PHE A 124 -18.60 3.51 3.16
CA PHE A 124 -18.21 3.21 4.54
C PHE A 124 -17.17 4.20 5.08
N ILE A 125 -16.18 4.57 4.26
CA ILE A 125 -15.13 5.54 4.62
C ILE A 125 -15.73 6.94 4.76
N SER A 126 -16.68 7.32 3.88
CA SER A 126 -17.31 8.65 3.91
C SER A 126 -18.27 8.85 5.09
N ASP A 127 -18.91 7.76 5.57
CA ASP A 127 -19.83 7.83 6.69
C ASP A 127 -19.13 8.04 8.06
N SER A 128 -17.83 7.76 8.12
CA SER A 128 -17.01 8.00 9.31
C SER A 128 -16.62 9.47 9.52
N ARG A 129 -17.03 10.37 8.62
CA ARG A 129 -16.76 11.81 8.71
C ARG A 129 -17.43 12.42 9.93
N LEU A 130 -16.67 13.22 10.65
CA LEU A 130 -17.18 13.97 11.79
C LEU A 130 -18.35 14.86 11.35
N LYS A 131 -19.55 14.54 11.82
CA LYS A 131 -20.74 15.37 11.64
C LYS A 131 -20.50 16.67 12.41
N GLY A 132 -20.37 17.78 11.70
CA GLY A 132 -20.29 19.10 12.34
C GLY A 132 -19.20 20.04 11.82
N LEU A 133 -18.22 19.58 11.05
CA LEU A 133 -17.24 20.48 10.43
C LEU A 133 -17.74 20.97 9.08
N SER A 134 -17.79 22.29 8.91
CA SER A 134 -18.18 22.95 7.64
C SER A 134 -17.19 22.69 6.49
N ILE A 135 -15.97 22.22 6.81
CA ILE A 135 -14.91 21.94 5.85
C ILE A 135 -15.07 20.51 5.32
N ARG A 136 -15.63 20.37 4.12
CA ARG A 136 -15.91 19.06 3.55
C ARG A 136 -14.75 18.43 2.77
N ASN A 137 -13.79 19.22 2.30
CA ASN A 137 -12.70 18.77 1.41
C ASN A 137 -11.35 19.22 1.98
N LEU A 138 -10.99 18.70 3.15
CA LEU A 138 -9.67 18.97 3.74
C LEU A 138 -8.70 17.85 3.34
N LYS A 139 -7.60 18.25 2.69
CA LYS A 139 -6.55 17.33 2.24
C LYS A 139 -5.25 17.63 2.98
N ILE A 140 -4.49 16.59 3.25
CA ILE A 140 -3.16 16.67 3.85
C ILE A 140 -2.15 16.17 2.82
N ILE A 141 -1.08 16.93 2.68
CA ILE A 141 0.09 16.55 1.88
C ILE A 141 1.29 16.50 2.81
N ASP A 142 2.02 15.41 2.74
CA ASP A 142 3.31 15.26 3.38
C ASP A 142 4.26 14.53 2.43
N SER A 143 5.53 14.48 2.76
CA SER A 143 6.50 13.69 2.00
C SER A 143 7.32 12.81 2.90
N THR A 144 7.47 11.56 2.51
CA THR A 144 8.32 10.61 3.21
C THR A 144 9.47 10.19 2.30
N THR A 145 10.70 10.30 2.80
CA THR A 145 11.88 9.84 2.07
C THR A 145 12.21 8.42 2.49
N ILE A 146 12.17 7.51 1.52
CA ILE A 146 12.59 6.11 1.69
C ILE A 146 14.05 6.02 1.24
N ARG A 147 14.92 5.71 2.19
CA ARG A 147 16.36 5.52 1.91
C ARG A 147 16.57 4.15 1.25
N LEU A 148 17.32 4.14 0.16
CA LEU A 148 17.72 2.92 -0.51
C LEU A 148 19.15 2.54 -0.09
N PHE A 149 19.45 1.24 -0.13
CA PHE A 149 20.82 0.78 0.08
C PHE A 149 21.76 1.36 -0.98
N SER A 150 23.01 1.61 -0.61
CA SER A 150 24.01 2.29 -1.45
C SER A 150 24.21 1.66 -2.83
N ASP A 151 23.90 0.37 -2.97
CA ASP A 151 24.10 -0.40 -4.21
C ASP A 151 22.86 -0.47 -5.09
N ILE A 152 21.70 -0.05 -4.58
CA ILE A 152 20.45 -0.02 -5.32
C ILE A 152 20.21 1.40 -5.81
N MET A 153 20.01 1.56 -7.12
CA MET A 153 19.72 2.84 -7.79
C MET A 153 20.78 3.92 -7.54
N ARG A 154 22.05 3.63 -7.83
CA ARG A 154 23.11 4.65 -7.86
C ARG A 154 22.69 5.82 -8.75
N GLY A 155 22.57 7.01 -8.18
CA GLY A 155 22.21 8.24 -8.90
C GLY A 155 20.77 8.71 -8.74
N VAL A 156 19.88 7.93 -8.15
CA VAL A 156 18.51 8.35 -7.86
C VAL A 156 18.44 9.05 -6.51
N GLY A 157 18.68 10.34 -6.52
CA GLY A 157 18.44 11.23 -5.40
C GLY A 157 19.51 11.24 -4.31
N ARG A 158 19.98 12.44 -4.00
CA ARG A 158 20.86 12.75 -2.86
C ARG A 158 19.99 13.27 -1.73
N ASN A 159 20.11 12.73 -0.52
CA ASN A 159 19.59 13.39 0.66
C ASN A 159 20.56 14.52 1.03
N PRO A 160 20.17 15.81 0.96
CA PRO A 160 21.07 16.93 1.19
C PRO A 160 21.54 17.05 2.65
N LEU A 161 20.88 16.38 3.59
CA LEU A 161 21.12 16.51 5.04
C LEU A 161 22.13 15.53 5.63
N GLU A 162 22.66 14.57 4.88
CA GLU A 162 23.63 13.61 5.40
C GLU A 162 24.95 13.60 4.61
N SER A 163 26.04 13.67 5.39
CA SER A 163 27.44 13.68 4.99
C SER A 163 27.83 12.68 3.90
N SER A 164 28.60 13.18 2.94
CA SER A 164 29.62 12.55 2.06
C SER A 164 29.35 11.25 1.32
N ARG A 165 28.41 10.36 1.68
CA ARG A 165 28.12 9.15 0.91
C ARG A 165 26.83 9.33 0.11
N LYS A 166 26.96 9.25 -1.23
CA LYS A 166 25.84 9.31 -2.19
C LYS A 166 24.93 8.08 -2.02
N LYS A 167 23.97 8.13 -1.09
CA LYS A 167 22.94 7.10 -0.97
C LYS A 167 21.76 7.46 -1.85
N GLY A 168 21.23 6.50 -2.60
CA GLY A 168 19.99 6.65 -3.35
C GLY A 168 18.79 6.79 -2.41
N GLY A 169 17.77 7.51 -2.85
CA GLY A 169 16.52 7.64 -2.12
C GLY A 169 15.36 7.97 -3.06
N ILE A 170 14.20 7.48 -2.70
CA ILE A 170 12.93 7.85 -3.33
C ILE A 170 12.10 8.64 -2.32
N LYS A 171 11.37 9.60 -2.82
CA LYS A 171 10.42 10.39 -2.04
C LYS A 171 9.01 10.05 -2.45
N VAL A 172 8.17 9.78 -1.48
CA VAL A 172 6.75 9.47 -1.67
C VAL A 172 5.95 10.66 -1.18
N HIS A 173 5.09 11.19 -2.04
CA HIS A 173 4.20 12.32 -1.75
C HIS A 173 2.75 11.81 -1.78
N PRO A 174 2.15 11.46 -0.66
CA PRO A 174 0.73 11.14 -0.59
C PRO A 174 -0.13 12.40 -0.50
N LEU A 175 -1.27 12.38 -1.17
CA LEU A 175 -2.40 13.27 -0.93
C LEU A 175 -3.45 12.47 -0.17
N MET A 176 -3.71 12.86 1.05
CA MET A 176 -4.61 12.14 1.96
C MET A 176 -5.85 12.96 2.27
N ASP A 177 -6.98 12.31 2.40
CA ASP A 177 -8.16 12.92 2.98
C ASP A 177 -7.98 13.01 4.51
N ALA A 178 -8.11 14.22 5.06
CA ALA A 178 -7.83 14.46 6.48
C ALA A 178 -8.81 13.78 7.44
N PHE A 179 -10.02 13.48 6.98
CA PHE A 179 -11.05 12.89 7.82
C PHE A 179 -11.04 11.36 7.81
N SER A 180 -10.77 10.78 6.66
CA SER A 180 -10.73 9.32 6.51
C SER A 180 -9.32 8.75 6.68
N GLY A 181 -8.27 9.57 6.58
CA GLY A 181 -6.89 9.12 6.55
C GLY A 181 -6.51 8.35 5.28
N VAL A 182 -7.38 8.35 4.27
CA VAL A 182 -7.19 7.57 3.04
C VAL A 182 -6.32 8.34 2.05
N THR A 183 -5.34 7.67 1.48
CA THR A 183 -4.51 8.21 0.40
C THR A 183 -5.28 8.16 -0.92
N GLU A 184 -5.66 9.32 -1.45
CA GLU A 184 -6.41 9.43 -2.72
C GLU A 184 -5.49 9.48 -3.94
N PHE A 185 -4.30 10.02 -3.76
CA PHE A 185 -3.29 10.13 -4.81
C PHE A 185 -1.89 9.96 -4.19
N MET A 186 -0.97 9.41 -4.96
CA MET A 186 0.42 9.23 -4.53
C MET A 186 1.34 9.46 -5.72
N ARG A 187 2.42 10.19 -5.49
CA ARG A 187 3.50 10.33 -6.46
C ARG A 187 4.82 9.90 -5.84
N ILE A 188 5.59 9.14 -6.60
CA ILE A 188 6.94 8.73 -6.23
C ILE A 188 7.93 9.52 -7.08
N THR A 189 8.90 10.16 -6.43
CA THR A 189 9.92 10.99 -7.07
C THR A 189 11.30 10.62 -6.54
N GLN A 190 12.33 11.20 -7.16
CA GLN A 190 13.68 11.12 -6.63
C GLN A 190 13.80 11.93 -5.35
N ALA A 191 14.56 11.47 -4.35
CA ALA A 191 14.72 12.16 -3.06
C ALA A 191 15.23 13.60 -3.17
N LYS A 192 15.94 13.94 -4.27
CA LYS A 192 16.42 15.30 -4.56
C LYS A 192 15.36 16.25 -5.08
N GLU A 193 14.19 15.73 -5.49
CA GLU A 193 13.12 16.56 -6.04
C GLU A 193 12.50 17.43 -4.95
N HIS A 194 12.30 18.70 -5.24
CA HIS A 194 11.67 19.63 -4.30
C HIS A 194 10.18 19.30 -4.12
N ASP A 195 9.70 19.31 -2.87
CA ASP A 195 8.33 18.99 -2.49
C ASP A 195 7.29 19.86 -3.20
N ARG A 196 7.61 21.16 -3.42
CA ARG A 196 6.76 22.12 -4.13
C ARG A 196 6.34 21.66 -5.53
N LYS A 197 7.16 20.87 -6.24
CA LYS A 197 6.81 20.38 -7.58
C LYS A 197 5.61 19.43 -7.57
N PHE A 198 5.35 18.80 -6.44
CA PHE A 198 4.20 17.93 -6.28
C PHE A 198 2.87 18.67 -6.46
N LEU A 199 2.79 19.94 -6.01
CA LEU A 199 1.58 20.74 -6.11
C LEU A 199 1.09 20.96 -7.56
N TYR A 200 1.99 20.97 -8.54
CA TYR A 200 1.63 21.11 -9.96
C TYR A 200 0.92 19.87 -10.54
N HIS A 201 1.01 18.74 -9.85
CA HIS A 201 0.43 17.47 -10.31
C HIS A 201 -0.90 17.13 -9.65
N ILE A 202 -1.32 17.94 -8.67
CA ILE A 202 -2.56 17.71 -7.93
C ILE A 202 -3.69 18.45 -8.61
N LYS A 203 -4.78 17.75 -8.86
CA LYS A 203 -6.05 18.34 -9.30
C LYS A 203 -7.06 18.16 -8.17
N LEU A 204 -7.49 19.26 -7.58
CA LEU A 204 -8.47 19.25 -6.51
C LEU A 204 -9.82 19.79 -6.98
N PRO A 205 -10.92 19.28 -6.43
CA PRO A 205 -12.23 19.89 -6.59
C PRO A 205 -12.23 21.34 -6.09
N SER A 206 -13.11 22.15 -6.64
CA SER A 206 -13.34 23.51 -6.13
C SER A 206 -13.72 23.47 -4.64
N LYS A 207 -13.31 24.49 -3.88
CA LYS A 207 -13.51 24.60 -2.43
C LYS A 207 -12.82 23.51 -1.59
N SER A 208 -11.71 22.97 -2.07
CA SER A 208 -10.82 22.12 -1.28
C SER A 208 -9.83 22.96 -0.48
N PHE A 209 -9.53 22.50 0.73
CA PHE A 209 -8.48 23.04 1.58
C PHE A 209 -7.32 22.05 1.60
N ILE A 210 -6.09 22.56 1.55
CA ILE A 210 -4.88 21.75 1.63
C ILE A 210 -4.08 22.20 2.84
N VAL A 211 -3.63 21.22 3.63
CA VAL A 211 -2.64 21.41 4.69
C VAL A 211 -1.35 20.74 4.26
N PHE A 212 -0.25 21.48 4.31
CA PHE A 212 1.09 21.00 3.97
C PHE A 212 2.16 21.74 4.78
N ASP A 213 3.35 21.17 4.86
CA ASP A 213 4.50 21.79 5.52
C ASP A 213 5.05 22.98 4.72
N LYS A 214 5.78 23.87 5.39
CA LYS A 214 6.42 25.04 4.80
C LYS A 214 7.32 24.74 3.60
N GLY A 215 7.88 23.53 3.51
CA GLY A 215 8.67 23.06 2.37
C GLY A 215 7.93 23.07 1.03
N TYR A 216 6.61 23.14 1.05
CA TYR A 216 5.75 23.22 -0.14
C TYR A 216 5.44 24.67 -0.55
N ASN A 217 5.76 25.68 0.27
CA ASN A 217 5.44 27.06 -0.04
C ASN A 217 6.18 27.52 -1.29
N LEU A 218 5.42 28.10 -2.22
CA LEU A 218 5.91 28.87 -3.35
C LEU A 218 5.93 30.34 -2.93
N TYR A 219 7.07 30.81 -2.48
CA TYR A 219 7.27 32.27 -2.41
C TYR A 219 7.48 32.73 -3.85
N ALA A 220 6.49 33.42 -4.42
CA ALA A 220 6.71 34.21 -5.63
C ALA A 220 7.74 35.30 -5.28
N GLN A 221 8.91 35.27 -5.92
CA GLN A 221 9.86 36.36 -5.90
C GLN A 221 9.34 37.46 -6.81
#